data_0cbb72af4da823f5f968a4bdcc28c637
#
_entry.id   0cbb72af4da823f5f968a4bdcc28c637
#
_cell.length_a   1.000
_cell.length_b   1.000
_cell.length_c   1.000
_cell.angle_alpha   90.00
_cell.angle_beta   90.00
_cell.angle_gamma   90.00
#
_symmetry.space_group_name_H-M   'P 1'
#
loop_
_entity.id
_entity.type
_entity.pdbx_description
1 polymer ?
#
loop_
_entity_poly.entity_id
_entity_poly.type
_entity_poly.pdbx_seq_one_letter_code
_entity_poly.pdbx_strand_id
1 'polypeptide(L)'
;MNKIFSLLFSALFLLALPAHAEINGADAEKFIKKTTQQGIEELINSNVSETEKKARFTKLFNDDLDLDFIGKFVLGRYWKTSSQQQRTDFIDVYRKLNIQTWSERFNEFKGKHFEFVGTEKSKSADQIFVNTQVPMDEGAPASVKWRVKETNGRLRIVDIIIENVSLAQTARSEYTAYIKKSPNGIDGLIKDLRARLK
;
A
#
# COMPACT_ATOMS: atom_id res chain seq x y z
N MET A 1 -14.84 72.91 9.88
CA MET A 1 -14.06 72.21 8.79
C MET A 1 -13.45 70.98 9.42
N ASN A 2 -14.20 69.84 9.41
CA ASN A 2 -13.74 68.58 10.02
C ASN A 2 -13.33 67.61 8.92
N LYS A 3 -12.04 67.26 8.89
CA LYS A 3 -11.50 66.25 7.99
C LYS A 3 -11.61 64.88 8.68
N ILE A 4 -12.50 64.03 8.20
CA ILE A 4 -12.65 62.63 8.61
C ILE A 4 -11.59 61.82 7.86
N PHE A 5 -10.64 61.27 8.63
CA PHE A 5 -9.59 60.37 8.13
C PHE A 5 -10.16 58.94 8.14
N SER A 6 -10.52 58.41 6.99
CA SER A 6 -11.00 57.03 6.83
C SER A 6 -9.81 56.11 6.74
N LEU A 7 -9.53 55.31 7.78
CA LEU A 7 -8.55 54.20 7.80
C LEU A 7 -9.21 52.99 7.17
N LEU A 8 -8.81 52.69 5.93
CA LEU A 8 -9.09 51.40 5.28
C LEU A 8 -8.16 50.32 5.87
N PHE A 9 -8.71 49.50 6.78
CA PHE A 9 -8.03 48.33 7.30
C PHE A 9 -8.18 47.19 6.26
N SER A 10 -7.17 46.98 5.41
CA SER A 10 -7.13 45.92 4.42
C SER A 10 -6.76 44.60 5.15
N ALA A 11 -7.75 43.79 5.48
CA ALA A 11 -7.53 42.46 6.03
C ALA A 11 -6.98 41.54 4.93
N LEU A 12 -5.68 41.35 4.96
CA LEU A 12 -4.97 40.35 4.10
C LEU A 12 -5.29 38.96 4.66
N PHE A 13 -6.27 38.30 4.08
CA PHE A 13 -6.59 36.89 4.37
C PHE A 13 -5.49 36.01 3.72
N LEU A 14 -4.47 35.65 4.50
CA LEU A 14 -3.49 34.65 4.13
C LEU A 14 -4.22 33.30 4.06
N LEU A 15 -4.56 32.88 2.84
CA LEU A 15 -4.97 31.52 2.54
C LEU A 15 -3.76 30.62 2.81
N ALA A 16 -3.68 30.06 4.01
CA ALA A 16 -2.75 28.99 4.32
C ALA A 16 -3.17 27.75 3.50
N LEU A 17 -2.52 27.52 2.36
CA LEU A 17 -2.60 26.26 1.65
C LEU A 17 -2.10 25.18 2.62
N PRO A 18 -2.80 24.04 2.77
CA PRO A 18 -2.29 22.94 3.55
C PRO A 18 -0.98 22.47 2.90
N ALA A 19 0.14 22.86 3.50
CA ALA A 19 1.43 22.27 3.18
C ALA A 19 1.33 20.79 3.55
N HIS A 20 1.28 19.91 2.58
CA HIS A 20 1.50 18.49 2.84
C HIS A 20 2.94 18.38 3.34
N ALA A 21 3.11 18.11 4.62
CA ALA A 21 4.41 17.89 5.19
C ALA A 21 5.06 16.68 4.48
N GLU A 22 6.29 16.85 4.05
CA GLU A 22 7.09 15.76 3.48
C GLU A 22 7.24 14.67 4.55
N ILE A 23 7.04 13.41 4.17
CA ILE A 23 7.18 12.27 5.10
C ILE A 23 8.63 12.21 5.58
N ASN A 24 8.82 12.16 6.91
CA ASN A 24 10.13 11.99 7.50
C ASN A 24 10.65 10.57 7.20
N GLY A 25 11.87 10.48 6.64
CA GLY A 25 12.50 9.19 6.31
C GLY A 25 12.69 8.26 7.50
N ALA A 26 13.04 8.81 8.68
CA ALA A 26 13.22 8.02 9.89
C ALA A 26 11.88 7.44 10.40
N ASP A 27 10.78 8.17 10.27
CA ASP A 27 9.46 7.68 10.66
C ASP A 27 8.98 6.58 9.69
N ALA A 28 9.22 6.74 8.40
CA ALA A 28 8.93 5.71 7.40
C ALA A 28 9.76 4.45 7.61
N GLU A 29 11.06 4.58 7.90
CA GLU A 29 11.93 3.46 8.25
C GLU A 29 11.44 2.75 9.50
N LYS A 30 11.12 3.48 10.57
CA LYS A 30 10.58 2.91 11.81
C LYS A 30 9.27 2.16 11.56
N PHE A 31 8.39 2.70 10.73
CA PHE A 31 7.15 2.05 10.36
C PHE A 31 7.40 0.73 9.63
N ILE A 32 8.25 0.72 8.60
CA ILE A 32 8.57 -0.51 7.86
C ILE A 32 9.33 -1.52 8.74
N LYS A 33 10.22 -1.08 9.62
CA LYS A 33 10.87 -1.98 10.62
C LYS A 33 9.82 -2.68 11.48
N LYS A 34 8.84 -1.93 11.99
CA LYS A 34 7.76 -2.52 12.77
C LYS A 34 6.97 -3.56 11.96
N THR A 35 6.59 -3.22 10.72
CA THR A 35 5.82 -4.12 9.86
C THR A 35 6.61 -5.39 9.50
N THR A 36 7.88 -5.26 9.14
CA THR A 36 8.70 -6.40 8.69
C THR A 36 9.20 -7.25 9.86
N GLN A 37 9.89 -6.66 10.83
CA GLN A 37 10.55 -7.40 11.91
C GLN A 37 9.54 -7.87 12.96
N GLN A 38 8.74 -6.96 13.54
CA GLN A 38 7.76 -7.31 14.58
C GLN A 38 6.48 -7.93 14.01
N GLY A 39 6.14 -7.66 12.75
CA GLY A 39 4.97 -8.23 12.11
C GLY A 39 5.28 -9.53 11.36
N ILE A 40 6.07 -9.43 10.29
CA ILE A 40 6.29 -10.55 9.36
C ILE A 40 7.25 -11.58 9.94
N GLU A 41 8.44 -11.16 10.40
CA GLU A 41 9.49 -12.08 10.87
C GLU A 41 9.05 -12.84 12.14
N GLU A 42 8.51 -12.14 13.14
CA GLU A 42 8.00 -12.77 14.37
C GLU A 42 6.85 -13.74 14.04
N LEU A 43 5.96 -13.37 13.11
CA LEU A 43 4.85 -14.22 12.70
C LEU A 43 5.33 -15.52 12.04
N ILE A 44 6.25 -15.41 11.07
CA ILE A 44 6.78 -16.56 10.32
C ILE A 44 7.53 -17.52 11.24
N ASN A 45 8.31 -16.99 12.19
CA ASN A 45 9.11 -17.77 13.12
C ASN A 45 8.33 -18.26 14.37
N SER A 46 7.07 -17.84 14.54
CA SER A 46 6.25 -18.26 15.67
C SER A 46 5.83 -19.74 15.58
N ASN A 47 5.67 -20.36 16.75
CA ASN A 47 5.18 -21.75 16.86
C ASN A 47 3.64 -21.85 16.99
N VAL A 48 2.91 -20.82 16.56
CA VAL A 48 1.44 -20.84 16.55
C VAL A 48 0.91 -21.62 15.34
N SER A 49 -0.37 -22.00 15.39
CA SER A 49 -1.00 -22.70 14.28
C SER A 49 -1.04 -21.86 12.99
N GLU A 50 -1.11 -22.51 11.83
CA GLU A 50 -1.24 -21.81 10.55
C GLU A 50 -2.51 -20.93 10.49
N THR A 51 -3.59 -21.35 11.14
CA THR A 51 -4.81 -20.53 11.26
C THR A 51 -4.54 -19.26 12.03
N GLU A 52 -3.81 -19.32 13.13
CA GLU A 52 -3.43 -18.16 13.93
C GLU A 52 -2.44 -17.26 13.18
N LYS A 53 -1.47 -17.83 12.49
CA LYS A 53 -0.55 -17.06 11.61
C LYS A 53 -1.34 -16.28 10.55
N LYS A 54 -2.27 -16.94 9.87
CA LYS A 54 -3.13 -16.30 8.87
C LYS A 54 -3.98 -15.17 9.47
N ALA A 55 -4.55 -15.38 10.67
CA ALA A 55 -5.33 -14.34 11.34
C ALA A 55 -4.48 -13.12 11.71
N ARG A 56 -3.30 -13.30 12.27
CA ARG A 56 -2.36 -12.22 12.61
C ARG A 56 -1.86 -11.50 11.36
N PHE A 57 -1.52 -12.23 10.31
CA PHE A 57 -1.14 -11.62 9.03
C PHE A 57 -2.28 -10.82 8.40
N THR A 58 -3.52 -11.33 8.47
CA THR A 58 -4.71 -10.60 8.03
C THR A 58 -4.85 -9.26 8.74
N LYS A 59 -4.62 -9.26 10.06
CA LYS A 59 -4.65 -8.02 10.85
C LYS A 59 -3.57 -7.05 10.41
N LEU A 60 -2.32 -7.50 10.33
CA LEU A 60 -1.18 -6.70 9.88
C LEU A 60 -1.42 -6.13 8.47
N PHE A 61 -1.89 -6.95 7.54
CA PHE A 61 -2.18 -6.56 6.17
C PHE A 61 -3.24 -5.46 6.11
N ASN A 62 -4.31 -5.56 6.91
CA ASN A 62 -5.36 -4.54 6.98
C ASN A 62 -4.90 -3.26 7.68
N ASP A 63 -4.04 -3.37 8.70
CA ASP A 63 -3.58 -2.24 9.49
C ASP A 63 -2.51 -1.42 8.78
N ASP A 64 -1.65 -2.06 8.00
CA ASP A 64 -0.46 -1.42 7.42
C ASP A 64 -0.60 -1.08 5.92
N LEU A 65 -1.50 -1.74 5.16
CA LEU A 65 -1.73 -1.41 3.76
C LEU A 65 -2.93 -0.48 3.57
N ASP A 66 -2.81 0.49 2.66
CA ASP A 66 -3.94 1.33 2.20
C ASP A 66 -4.65 0.65 1.01
N LEU A 67 -5.54 -0.30 1.33
CA LEU A 67 -6.22 -1.09 0.32
C LEU A 67 -7.17 -0.28 -0.56
N ASP A 68 -7.73 0.82 -0.03
CA ASP A 68 -8.60 1.69 -0.82
C ASP A 68 -7.79 2.47 -1.85
N PHE A 69 -6.62 2.99 -1.45
CA PHE A 69 -5.70 3.64 -2.37
C PHE A 69 -5.17 2.67 -3.42
N ILE A 70 -4.72 1.48 -3.01
CA ILE A 70 -4.20 0.44 -3.90
C ILE A 70 -5.30 -0.02 -4.87
N GLY A 71 -6.50 -0.32 -4.40
CA GLY A 71 -7.60 -0.76 -5.24
C GLY A 71 -8.03 0.28 -6.28
N LYS A 72 -8.09 1.56 -5.87
CA LYS A 72 -8.34 2.68 -6.79
C LYS A 72 -7.24 2.78 -7.86
N PHE A 73 -5.98 2.61 -7.47
CA PHE A 73 -4.86 2.61 -8.39
C PHE A 73 -4.91 1.43 -9.36
N VAL A 74 -5.14 0.23 -8.85
CA VAL A 74 -5.16 -1.03 -9.62
C VAL A 74 -6.28 -1.06 -10.64
N LEU A 75 -7.51 -0.65 -10.29
CA LEU A 75 -8.62 -0.55 -11.26
C LEU A 75 -8.45 0.62 -12.24
N GLY A 76 -7.63 1.62 -11.91
CA GLY A 76 -7.34 2.75 -12.76
C GLY A 76 -8.60 3.48 -13.24
N ARG A 77 -8.76 3.62 -14.56
CA ARG A 77 -9.94 4.30 -15.14
C ARG A 77 -11.27 3.62 -14.78
N TYR A 78 -11.26 2.31 -14.59
CA TYR A 78 -12.47 1.55 -14.27
C TYR A 78 -12.98 1.82 -12.85
N TRP A 79 -12.14 2.32 -11.94
CA TRP A 79 -12.61 2.77 -10.63
C TRP A 79 -13.69 3.84 -10.72
N LYS A 80 -13.52 4.81 -11.64
CA LYS A 80 -14.49 5.92 -11.79
C LYS A 80 -15.84 5.45 -12.31
N THR A 81 -15.85 4.45 -13.17
CA THR A 81 -17.08 3.92 -13.81
C THR A 81 -17.72 2.78 -13.02
N SER A 82 -17.04 2.26 -11.99
CA SER A 82 -17.58 1.20 -11.11
C SER A 82 -18.59 1.75 -10.13
N SER A 83 -19.62 0.96 -9.81
CA SER A 83 -20.54 1.22 -8.72
C SER A 83 -19.83 1.10 -7.36
N GLN A 84 -20.45 1.63 -6.30
CA GLN A 84 -19.92 1.46 -4.94
C GLN A 84 -19.83 -0.02 -4.55
N GLN A 85 -20.81 -0.83 -4.92
CA GLN A 85 -20.84 -2.26 -4.66
C GLN A 85 -19.66 -2.98 -5.36
N GLN A 86 -19.43 -2.68 -6.65
CA GLN A 86 -18.32 -3.25 -7.40
C GLN A 86 -16.95 -2.89 -6.79
N ARG A 87 -16.77 -1.65 -6.31
CA ARG A 87 -15.55 -1.24 -5.61
C ARG A 87 -15.35 -2.02 -4.32
N THR A 88 -16.40 -2.14 -3.50
CA THR A 88 -16.37 -2.90 -2.26
C THR A 88 -16.06 -4.38 -2.51
N ASP A 89 -16.74 -5.00 -3.46
CA ASP A 89 -16.54 -6.40 -3.84
C ASP A 89 -15.13 -6.66 -4.37
N PHE A 90 -14.62 -5.73 -5.20
CA PHE A 90 -13.25 -5.82 -5.70
C PHE A 90 -12.22 -5.72 -4.57
N ILE A 91 -12.32 -4.73 -3.67
CA ILE A 91 -11.41 -4.58 -2.54
C ILE A 91 -11.44 -5.82 -1.65
N ASP A 92 -12.61 -6.38 -1.37
CA ASP A 92 -12.75 -7.59 -0.55
C ASP A 92 -12.05 -8.80 -1.18
N VAL A 93 -12.32 -9.07 -2.45
CA VAL A 93 -11.69 -10.22 -3.13
C VAL A 93 -10.19 -10.01 -3.34
N TYR A 94 -9.76 -8.79 -3.66
CA TYR A 94 -8.34 -8.42 -3.80
C TYR A 94 -7.59 -8.65 -2.49
N ARG A 95 -8.15 -8.19 -1.37
CA ARG A 95 -7.63 -8.42 -0.02
C ARG A 95 -7.46 -9.90 0.27
N LYS A 96 -8.53 -10.67 0.14
CA LYS A 96 -8.53 -12.12 0.43
C LYS A 96 -7.52 -12.87 -0.39
N LEU A 97 -7.42 -12.57 -1.67
CA LEU A 97 -6.48 -13.20 -2.59
C LEU A 97 -5.03 -12.90 -2.22
N ASN A 98 -4.72 -11.64 -1.89
CA ASN A 98 -3.37 -11.28 -1.46
C ASN A 98 -3.00 -11.96 -0.13
N ILE A 99 -3.90 -11.95 0.86
CA ILE A 99 -3.67 -12.63 2.13
C ILE A 99 -3.42 -14.13 1.92
N GLN A 100 -4.23 -14.79 1.09
CA GLN A 100 -4.02 -16.21 0.76
C GLN A 100 -2.65 -16.43 0.10
N THR A 101 -2.34 -15.68 -0.96
CA THR A 101 -1.09 -15.81 -1.72
C THR A 101 0.15 -15.65 -0.85
N TRP A 102 0.17 -14.63 0.01
CA TRP A 102 1.32 -14.37 0.87
C TRP A 102 1.39 -15.34 2.06
N SER A 103 0.25 -15.77 2.61
CA SER A 103 0.22 -16.77 3.69
C SER A 103 0.78 -18.12 3.22
N GLU A 104 0.51 -18.53 1.99
CA GLU A 104 1.01 -19.78 1.40
C GLU A 104 2.55 -19.76 1.24
N ARG A 105 3.16 -18.57 1.21
CA ARG A 105 4.61 -18.37 1.04
C ARG A 105 5.39 -18.16 2.34
N PHE A 106 4.77 -18.20 3.49
CA PHE A 106 5.47 -17.95 4.77
C PHE A 106 6.70 -18.84 4.98
N ASN A 107 6.62 -20.10 4.56
CA ASN A 107 7.73 -21.03 4.72
C ASN A 107 8.97 -20.68 3.85
N GLU A 108 8.79 -19.96 2.74
CA GLU A 108 9.88 -19.50 1.88
C GLU A 108 10.74 -18.43 2.57
N PHE A 109 10.18 -17.73 3.57
CA PHE A 109 10.83 -16.66 4.31
C PHE A 109 11.25 -17.07 5.73
N LYS A 110 11.08 -18.33 6.11
CA LYS A 110 11.45 -18.82 7.44
C LYS A 110 12.96 -18.67 7.67
N GLY A 111 13.33 -18.01 8.78
CA GLY A 111 14.74 -17.74 9.12
C GLY A 111 15.36 -16.57 8.36
N LYS A 112 14.65 -15.95 7.42
CA LYS A 112 15.10 -14.76 6.70
C LYS A 112 14.69 -13.49 7.46
N HIS A 113 15.43 -12.41 7.24
CA HIS A 113 15.19 -11.11 7.86
C HIS A 113 15.34 -9.99 6.83
N PHE A 114 14.72 -8.86 7.11
CA PHE A 114 14.81 -7.68 6.26
C PHE A 114 15.97 -6.79 6.71
N GLU A 115 16.95 -6.58 5.84
CA GLU A 115 18.05 -5.65 6.03
C GLU A 115 17.69 -4.28 5.45
N PHE A 116 17.83 -3.21 6.25
CA PHE A 116 17.51 -1.86 5.82
C PHE A 116 18.67 -1.24 5.06
N VAL A 117 18.40 -0.73 3.84
CA VAL A 117 19.38 -0.09 2.98
C VAL A 117 19.29 1.43 3.08
N GLY A 118 18.08 1.98 3.27
CA GLY A 118 17.84 3.42 3.40
C GLY A 118 16.49 3.84 2.86
N THR A 119 16.31 5.17 2.75
CA THR A 119 15.09 5.77 2.21
C THR A 119 15.39 6.56 0.95
N GLU A 120 14.38 6.71 0.07
CA GLU A 120 14.47 7.45 -1.19
C GLU A 120 13.21 8.30 -1.35
N LYS A 121 13.39 9.59 -1.69
CA LYS A 121 12.27 10.49 -1.94
C LYS A 121 11.46 10.05 -3.16
N SER A 122 10.14 10.10 -3.03
CA SER A 122 9.24 9.95 -4.17
C SER A 122 9.13 11.29 -4.93
N LYS A 123 8.66 11.25 -6.17
CA LYS A 123 8.25 12.45 -6.91
C LYS A 123 7.06 13.17 -6.25
N SER A 124 6.27 12.47 -5.47
CA SER A 124 5.13 13.00 -4.71
C SER A 124 5.58 13.26 -3.28
N ALA A 125 5.38 14.48 -2.76
CA ALA A 125 5.82 14.87 -1.42
C ALA A 125 5.14 14.07 -0.29
N ASP A 126 3.95 13.51 -0.55
CA ASP A 126 3.18 12.68 0.36
C ASP A 126 3.56 11.19 0.31
N GLN A 127 4.67 10.84 -0.34
CA GLN A 127 5.15 9.46 -0.48
C GLN A 127 6.67 9.40 -0.31
N ILE A 128 7.14 8.26 0.20
CA ILE A 128 8.57 7.96 0.34
C ILE A 128 8.78 6.47 0.06
N PHE A 129 9.97 6.10 -0.39
CA PHE A 129 10.39 4.71 -0.49
C PHE A 129 11.30 4.35 0.67
N VAL A 130 11.06 3.17 1.25
CA VAL A 130 12.00 2.51 2.17
C VAL A 130 12.57 1.30 1.44
N ASN A 131 13.89 1.23 1.36
CA ASN A 131 14.60 0.16 0.66
C ASN A 131 15.09 -0.87 1.65
N THR A 132 14.79 -2.13 1.39
CA THR A 132 15.25 -3.28 2.17
C THR A 132 15.81 -4.35 1.24
N GLN A 133 16.59 -5.26 1.81
CA GLN A 133 17.07 -6.47 1.15
C GLN A 133 16.71 -7.68 2.00
N VAL A 134 16.47 -8.82 1.35
CA VAL A 134 16.23 -10.10 2.00
C VAL A 134 17.30 -11.07 1.51
N PRO A 135 18.15 -11.62 2.40
CA PRO A 135 19.12 -12.63 2.02
C PRO A 135 18.42 -13.84 1.40
N MET A 136 18.94 -14.31 0.27
CA MET A 136 18.46 -15.51 -0.41
C MET A 136 19.40 -16.67 -0.09
N ASP A 137 18.90 -17.91 -0.19
CA ASP A 137 19.72 -19.09 0.06
C ASP A 137 20.81 -19.27 -1.01
N GLU A 138 20.53 -18.79 -2.22
CA GLU A 138 21.46 -18.75 -3.35
C GLU A 138 21.35 -17.40 -4.08
N GLY A 139 22.48 -16.90 -4.57
CA GLY A 139 22.54 -15.67 -5.35
C GLY A 139 22.63 -14.38 -4.51
N ALA A 140 22.31 -13.26 -5.14
CA ALA A 140 22.30 -11.95 -4.48
C ALA A 140 21.04 -11.80 -3.61
N PRO A 141 21.11 -10.94 -2.53
CA PRO A 141 19.92 -10.61 -1.76
C PRO A 141 18.82 -10.01 -2.63
N ALA A 142 17.58 -10.41 -2.39
CA ALA A 142 16.43 -9.86 -3.09
C ALA A 142 16.14 -8.43 -2.63
N SER A 143 16.00 -7.49 -3.57
CA SER A 143 15.63 -6.10 -3.29
C SER A 143 14.13 -5.98 -3.07
N VAL A 144 13.72 -5.37 -1.94
CA VAL A 144 12.32 -5.06 -1.63
C VAL A 144 12.21 -3.58 -1.29
N LYS A 145 11.50 -2.83 -2.11
CA LYS A 145 11.24 -1.41 -1.92
C LYS A 145 9.77 -1.21 -1.54
N TRP A 146 9.56 -0.55 -0.40
CA TRP A 146 8.24 -0.27 0.17
C TRP A 146 7.86 1.16 -0.17
N ARG A 147 6.77 1.35 -0.90
CA ARG A 147 6.20 2.70 -1.11
C ARG A 147 5.26 3.02 0.03
N VAL A 148 5.64 4.00 0.82
CA VAL A 148 4.90 4.47 2.00
C VAL A 148 4.22 5.80 1.68
N LYS A 149 2.98 5.94 2.11
CA LYS A 149 2.17 7.15 1.97
C LYS A 149 1.58 7.52 3.33
N GLU A 150 1.45 8.82 3.59
CA GLU A 150 0.65 9.29 4.71
C GLU A 150 -0.82 9.39 4.28
N THR A 151 -1.69 8.69 5.00
CA THR A 151 -3.14 8.71 4.78
C THR A 151 -3.82 8.94 6.12
N ASN A 152 -4.57 10.04 6.26
CA ASN A 152 -5.28 10.41 7.48
C ASN A 152 -4.38 10.44 8.74
N GLY A 153 -3.20 11.04 8.63
CA GLY A 153 -2.23 11.15 9.73
C GLY A 153 -1.53 9.83 10.11
N ARG A 154 -1.60 8.80 9.26
CA ARG A 154 -0.95 7.51 9.48
C ARG A 154 -0.16 7.07 8.26
N LEU A 155 1.03 6.51 8.50
CA LEU A 155 1.80 5.88 7.44
C LEU A 155 1.15 4.56 7.03
N ARG A 156 1.06 4.35 5.72
CA ARG A 156 0.49 3.16 5.08
C ARG A 156 1.35 2.74 3.90
N ILE A 157 1.43 1.44 3.67
CA ILE A 157 2.04 0.87 2.47
C ILE A 157 1.04 0.98 1.32
N VAL A 158 1.47 1.56 0.20
CA VAL A 158 0.64 1.72 -1.01
C VAL A 158 1.18 0.96 -2.22
N ASP A 159 2.38 0.40 -2.12
CA ASP A 159 2.97 -0.50 -3.13
C ASP A 159 4.15 -1.25 -2.53
N ILE A 160 4.42 -2.43 -3.02
CA ILE A 160 5.62 -3.20 -2.76
C ILE A 160 6.29 -3.49 -4.10
N ILE A 161 7.57 -3.18 -4.21
CA ILE A 161 8.35 -3.36 -5.43
C ILE A 161 9.44 -4.38 -5.12
N ILE A 162 9.39 -5.52 -5.79
CA ILE A 162 10.34 -6.63 -5.62
C ILE A 162 11.15 -6.74 -6.90
N GLU A 163 12.48 -6.70 -6.80
CA GLU A 163 13.38 -6.75 -7.96
C GLU A 163 12.96 -5.74 -9.06
N ASN A 164 12.65 -4.51 -8.66
CA ASN A 164 12.15 -3.43 -9.51
C ASN A 164 10.77 -3.68 -10.15
N VAL A 165 10.04 -4.73 -9.79
CA VAL A 165 8.69 -5.02 -10.26
C VAL A 165 7.68 -4.56 -9.23
N SER A 166 6.90 -3.51 -9.54
CA SER A 166 5.81 -3.02 -8.69
C SER A 166 4.63 -3.97 -8.73
N LEU A 167 4.21 -4.48 -7.57
CA LEU A 167 3.06 -5.38 -7.46
C LEU A 167 1.76 -4.69 -7.83
N ALA A 168 1.57 -3.44 -7.39
CA ALA A 168 0.38 -2.68 -7.74
C ALA A 168 0.30 -2.34 -9.24
N GLN A 169 1.43 -2.01 -9.88
CA GLN A 169 1.48 -1.73 -11.32
C GLN A 169 1.23 -2.99 -12.15
N THR A 170 1.77 -4.12 -11.74
CA THR A 170 1.53 -5.43 -12.39
C THR A 170 0.05 -5.79 -12.31
N ALA A 171 -0.54 -5.75 -11.11
CA ALA A 171 -1.97 -5.99 -10.93
C ALA A 171 -2.83 -5.04 -11.77
N ARG A 172 -2.46 -3.74 -11.83
CA ARG A 172 -3.16 -2.76 -12.67
C ARG A 172 -3.12 -3.15 -14.15
N SER A 173 -1.96 -3.53 -14.65
CA SER A 173 -1.81 -3.92 -16.06
C SER A 173 -2.64 -5.15 -16.41
N GLU A 174 -2.59 -6.17 -15.56
CA GLU A 174 -3.34 -7.42 -15.75
C GLU A 174 -4.85 -7.19 -15.66
N TYR A 175 -5.33 -6.53 -14.60
CA TYR A 175 -6.76 -6.38 -14.35
C TYR A 175 -7.43 -5.41 -15.31
N THR A 176 -6.76 -4.32 -15.69
CA THR A 176 -7.31 -3.42 -16.70
C THR A 176 -7.34 -4.06 -18.09
N ALA A 177 -6.37 -4.92 -18.42
CA ALA A 177 -6.39 -5.71 -19.66
C ALA A 177 -7.51 -6.74 -19.63
N TYR A 178 -7.71 -7.42 -18.49
CA TYR A 178 -8.83 -8.37 -18.32
C TYR A 178 -10.18 -7.67 -18.49
N ILE A 179 -10.43 -6.57 -17.76
CA ILE A 179 -11.69 -5.83 -17.84
C ILE A 179 -11.99 -5.38 -19.27
N LYS A 180 -10.95 -4.91 -19.99
CA LYS A 180 -11.10 -4.47 -21.39
C LYS A 180 -11.58 -5.59 -22.32
N LYS A 181 -11.14 -6.84 -22.06
CA LYS A 181 -11.45 -8.00 -22.90
C LYS A 181 -12.71 -8.75 -22.45
N SER A 182 -13.09 -8.63 -21.18
CA SER A 182 -14.22 -9.37 -20.61
C SER A 182 -15.56 -8.75 -21.06
N PRO A 183 -16.51 -9.53 -21.58
CA PRO A 183 -17.85 -9.04 -21.88
C PRO A 183 -18.61 -8.55 -20.63
N ASN A 184 -18.25 -9.08 -19.46
CA ASN A 184 -18.83 -8.70 -18.17
C ASN A 184 -17.99 -7.63 -17.43
N GLY A 185 -16.99 -7.04 -18.07
CA GLY A 185 -16.20 -5.95 -17.51
C GLY A 185 -15.63 -6.27 -16.12
N ILE A 186 -15.88 -5.38 -15.15
CA ILE A 186 -15.39 -5.54 -13.76
C ILE A 186 -16.07 -6.70 -13.02
N ASP A 187 -17.33 -6.99 -13.29
CA ASP A 187 -18.02 -8.12 -12.64
C ASP A 187 -17.39 -9.46 -13.05
N GLY A 188 -16.95 -9.54 -14.31
CA GLY A 188 -16.18 -10.67 -14.82
C GLY A 188 -14.86 -10.83 -14.07
N LEU A 189 -14.13 -9.73 -13.85
CA LEU A 189 -12.89 -9.76 -13.07
C LEU A 189 -13.14 -10.22 -11.63
N ILE A 190 -14.12 -9.64 -10.94
CA ILE A 190 -14.46 -9.98 -9.56
C ILE A 190 -14.82 -11.47 -9.45
N LYS A 191 -15.62 -11.98 -10.39
CA LYS A 191 -15.99 -13.41 -10.45
C LYS A 191 -14.76 -14.30 -10.63
N ASP A 192 -13.87 -13.97 -11.54
CA ASP A 192 -12.63 -14.73 -11.80
C ASP A 192 -11.70 -14.73 -10.59
N LEU A 193 -11.51 -13.57 -9.96
CA LEU A 193 -10.69 -13.47 -8.74
C LEU A 193 -11.29 -14.26 -7.57
N ARG A 194 -12.62 -14.26 -7.39
CA ARG A 194 -13.30 -15.09 -6.39
C ARG A 194 -13.10 -16.59 -6.63
N ALA A 195 -13.08 -17.00 -7.89
CA ALA A 195 -12.86 -18.40 -8.24
C ALA A 195 -11.44 -18.91 -7.92
N ARG A 196 -10.47 -18.02 -7.72
CA ARG A 196 -9.10 -18.35 -7.32
C ARG A 196 -8.92 -18.48 -5.79
N LEU A 197 -9.91 -18.05 -5.01
CA LEU A 197 -9.90 -18.25 -3.55
C LEU A 197 -10.16 -19.71 -3.24
N LYS A 198 -9.32 -20.27 -2.34
CA LYS A 198 -9.42 -21.65 -1.81
C LYS A 198 -10.15 -21.68 -0.47
#